data_ef683dc4185f0318d4190a2d28448485
#
_entry.id   ef683dc4185f0318d4190a2d28448485
#
_cell.length_a   1.000
_cell.length_b   1.000
_cell.length_c   1.000
_cell.angle_alpha   90.00
_cell.angle_beta   90.00
_cell.angle_gamma   90.00
#
_symmetry.space_group_name_H-M   'P 1'
#
loop_
_entity.id
_entity.type
_entity.pdbx_description
1 polymer ?
#
loop_
_entity_poly.entity_id
_entity_poly.type
_entity_poly.pdbx_seq_one_letter_code
_entity_poly.pdbx_strand_id
1 'polypeptide(L)'
;MSTGLSSIASDKNSLSAPTAIIDDALPRLLYLGRVPVESYIHGSTLLYRLFERYPPEKLLIVECDEQSRIDRRIPNVPYCAVQSGRSRLMRTRFGRYLWPLTLASAYRYRYSIPQIVRNHRPQAVVTVVAGHAWEAAAHYAIRAGLPLHLIVHDDWPNDHGSTLLQRRWSGWALRRWYPTAASRLCISPYMAEEFNRRYGAKGSVLYPSRASNALAFESPPQRLGAPCKPFTIAFCGSIYLEYARALQRMAVALQEIGGRLLVFGPKPYDAVDAFLREPNLELQGTLSSSELIRRCREQAHAMFVPMSYRVRDRHNMEVSFPSKLTDCTAIGLPLIIDGPDYCSAVRWARENPGVSEIVTDESTDGLRVVLQQLQDPAVRFSLAREAIRRGKEYFGHDRAFLTLVRELSKEIGPSI
;
A
#
# COMPACT_ATOMS: atom_id res chain seq x y z
N MET A 1 -41.32 -43.51 -12.76
CA MET A 1 -41.66 -42.10 -13.10
C MET A 1 -40.44 -41.23 -12.87
N SER A 2 -39.87 -40.85 -13.96
CA SER A 2 -38.69 -40.01 -14.14
C SER A 2 -39.02 -38.54 -13.86
N THR A 3 -38.08 -37.84 -13.26
CA THR A 3 -37.79 -36.41 -13.43
C THR A 3 -36.59 -36.11 -12.57
N GLY A 4 -35.41 -35.78 -13.01
CA GLY A 4 -35.05 -34.72 -13.94
C GLY A 4 -34.17 -33.73 -13.11
N LEU A 5 -32.88 -34.11 -12.80
CA LEU A 5 -31.90 -33.18 -12.22
C LEU A 5 -31.20 -32.47 -13.36
N SER A 6 -31.58 -31.21 -13.58
CA SER A 6 -30.90 -30.31 -14.51
C SER A 6 -29.56 -29.84 -13.91
N SER A 7 -28.49 -30.15 -14.66
CA SER A 7 -27.13 -29.68 -14.45
C SER A 7 -27.05 -28.15 -14.63
N ILE A 8 -26.65 -27.45 -13.59
CA ILE A 8 -26.16 -26.07 -13.72
C ILE A 8 -24.66 -26.20 -14.08
N ALA A 9 -24.40 -26.10 -15.39
CA ALA A 9 -23.05 -25.93 -15.89
C ALA A 9 -22.49 -24.60 -15.43
N SER A 10 -21.44 -24.63 -14.62
CA SER A 10 -20.68 -23.46 -14.24
C SER A 10 -19.91 -22.92 -15.44
N ASP A 11 -20.26 -21.75 -15.86
CA ASP A 11 -19.59 -20.98 -16.90
C ASP A 11 -18.17 -20.58 -16.42
N LYS A 12 -17.19 -21.40 -16.73
CA LYS A 12 -15.76 -21.21 -16.44
C LYS A 12 -14.99 -20.50 -17.57
N ASN A 13 -15.67 -19.80 -18.47
CA ASN A 13 -15.05 -19.18 -19.64
C ASN A 13 -15.46 -17.73 -19.85
N SER A 14 -14.97 -16.79 -18.98
CA SER A 14 -15.06 -15.37 -19.31
C SER A 14 -14.04 -14.48 -18.58
N LEU A 15 -12.75 -14.83 -18.59
CA LEU A 15 -11.69 -13.92 -18.07
C LEU A 15 -10.42 -13.91 -18.95
N SER A 16 -10.58 -14.10 -20.25
CA SER A 16 -9.52 -13.79 -21.21
C SER A 16 -10.08 -12.93 -22.35
N ALA A 17 -10.52 -11.71 -22.04
CA ALA A 17 -10.59 -10.69 -23.07
C ALA A 17 -9.15 -10.39 -23.51
N PRO A 18 -8.85 -10.31 -24.81
CA PRO A 18 -7.50 -10.09 -25.29
C PRO A 18 -6.98 -8.75 -24.76
N THR A 19 -5.82 -8.77 -24.13
CA THR A 19 -5.12 -7.62 -23.51
C THR A 19 -5.05 -6.41 -24.47
N ALA A 20 -4.90 -6.66 -25.75
CA ALA A 20 -4.83 -5.66 -26.81
C ALA A 20 -6.09 -4.76 -26.94
N ILE A 21 -7.30 -5.27 -26.69
CA ILE A 21 -8.53 -4.49 -26.79
C ILE A 21 -8.64 -3.49 -25.63
N ILE A 22 -8.12 -3.87 -24.46
CA ILE A 22 -8.10 -3.00 -23.26
C ILE A 22 -7.09 -1.87 -23.47
N ASP A 23 -5.94 -2.15 -24.05
CA ASP A 23 -4.87 -1.19 -24.27
C ASP A 23 -5.28 -0.06 -25.22
N ASP A 24 -6.04 -0.34 -26.28
CA ASP A 24 -6.53 0.68 -27.21
C ASP A 24 -7.57 1.61 -26.57
N ALA A 25 -8.38 1.11 -25.67
CA ALA A 25 -9.41 1.89 -24.97
C ALA A 25 -8.86 2.79 -23.84
N LEU A 26 -7.61 2.58 -23.40
CA LEU A 26 -7.02 3.36 -22.31
C LEU A 26 -6.74 4.81 -22.74
N PRO A 27 -7.06 5.82 -21.89
CA PRO A 27 -6.77 7.21 -22.18
C PRO A 27 -5.26 7.51 -22.12
N ARG A 28 -4.80 8.56 -22.80
CA ARG A 28 -3.47 9.12 -22.52
C ARG A 28 -3.48 9.73 -21.12
N LEU A 29 -2.76 9.09 -20.21
CA LEU A 29 -2.76 9.36 -18.79
C LEU A 29 -1.58 10.24 -18.38
N LEU A 30 -1.87 11.29 -17.64
CA LEU A 30 -0.87 12.09 -16.95
C LEU A 30 -0.89 11.73 -15.46
N TYR A 31 0.20 11.15 -14.95
CA TYR A 31 0.47 11.19 -13.52
C TYR A 31 1.19 12.49 -13.18
N LEU A 32 0.66 13.23 -12.21
CA LEU A 32 1.27 14.46 -11.69
C LEU A 32 1.23 14.43 -10.17
N GLY A 33 2.37 14.27 -9.51
CA GLY A 33 2.38 14.11 -8.06
C GLY A 33 3.75 14.28 -7.42
N ARG A 34 3.74 14.33 -6.08
CA ARG A 34 4.95 14.37 -5.27
C ARG A 34 5.54 12.98 -5.03
N VAL A 35 4.71 11.94 -4.97
CA VAL A 35 5.18 10.57 -4.74
C VAL A 35 5.85 10.09 -6.01
N PRO A 36 7.15 9.75 -5.99
CA PRO A 36 7.84 9.24 -7.17
C PRO A 36 7.26 7.90 -7.62
N VAL A 37 7.39 7.57 -8.89
CA VAL A 37 6.96 6.27 -9.42
C VAL A 37 8.19 5.40 -9.64
N GLU A 38 8.52 4.55 -8.69
CA GLU A 38 9.69 3.67 -8.76
C GLU A 38 9.49 2.33 -8.01
N SER A 39 10.31 1.33 -8.34
CA SER A 39 10.14 -0.06 -7.88
C SER A 39 10.61 -0.34 -6.43
N TYR A 40 11.18 0.62 -5.70
CA TYR A 40 11.91 0.31 -4.48
C TYR A 40 11.39 0.97 -3.18
N ILE A 41 10.78 2.16 -3.22
CA ILE A 41 10.36 2.91 -2.02
C ILE A 41 8.86 2.77 -1.80
N HIS A 42 8.44 2.40 -0.62
CA HIS A 42 7.07 2.14 -0.12
C HIS A 42 5.88 2.65 -0.97
N GLY A 43 5.45 3.91 -0.81
CA GLY A 43 4.33 4.47 -1.58
C GLY A 43 4.61 4.54 -3.09
N SER A 44 5.87 4.73 -3.47
CA SER A 44 6.35 4.73 -4.85
C SER A 44 6.16 3.37 -5.52
N THR A 45 6.44 2.28 -4.79
CA THR A 45 6.27 0.91 -5.28
C THR A 45 4.80 0.59 -5.59
N LEU A 46 3.85 1.14 -4.82
CA LEU A 46 2.42 0.95 -5.10
C LEU A 46 2.04 1.57 -6.45
N LEU A 47 2.53 2.77 -6.73
CA LEU A 47 2.29 3.44 -8.01
C LEU A 47 3.01 2.74 -9.16
N TYR A 48 4.26 2.30 -8.94
CA TYR A 48 4.99 1.52 -9.93
C TYR A 48 4.20 0.28 -10.34
N ARG A 49 3.78 -0.55 -9.38
CA ARG A 49 2.98 -1.75 -9.61
C ARG A 49 1.64 -1.46 -10.29
N LEU A 50 1.04 -0.30 -10.01
CA LEU A 50 -0.22 0.11 -10.62
C LEU A 50 -0.06 0.50 -12.09
N PHE A 51 1.08 1.13 -12.44
CA PHE A 51 1.32 1.65 -13.78
C PHE A 51 2.22 0.78 -14.66
N GLU A 52 2.89 -0.26 -14.11
CA GLU A 52 3.86 -1.07 -14.87
C GLU A 52 3.26 -1.78 -16.10
N ARG A 53 1.94 -1.99 -16.13
CA ARG A 53 1.21 -2.56 -17.27
C ARG A 53 0.51 -1.52 -18.15
N TYR A 54 0.60 -0.26 -17.77
CA TYR A 54 0.01 0.80 -18.60
C TYR A 54 0.84 0.98 -19.88
N PRO A 55 0.22 1.14 -21.08
CA PRO A 55 0.97 1.34 -22.31
C PRO A 55 1.94 2.52 -22.18
N PRO A 56 3.26 2.32 -22.37
CA PRO A 56 4.26 3.36 -22.11
C PRO A 56 4.03 4.64 -22.94
N GLU A 57 3.54 4.51 -24.16
CA GLU A 57 3.23 5.61 -25.07
C GLU A 57 2.00 6.42 -24.64
N LYS A 58 1.15 5.83 -23.79
CA LYS A 58 -0.04 6.46 -23.23
C LYS A 58 0.15 7.02 -21.82
N LEU A 59 1.33 6.85 -21.21
CA LEU A 59 1.61 7.30 -19.85
C LEU A 59 2.72 8.34 -19.82
N LEU A 60 2.46 9.50 -19.21
CA LEU A 60 3.47 10.49 -18.86
C LEU A 60 3.52 10.66 -17.35
N ILE A 61 4.72 10.55 -16.77
CA ILE A 61 4.94 10.73 -15.33
C ILE A 61 5.63 12.07 -15.10
N VAL A 62 4.99 12.96 -14.34
CA VAL A 62 5.54 14.24 -13.90
C VAL A 62 5.72 14.23 -12.39
N GLU A 63 6.95 14.18 -11.96
CA GLU A 63 7.34 14.12 -10.54
C GLU A 63 7.64 15.52 -10.02
N CYS A 64 7.00 15.90 -8.91
CA CYS A 64 7.15 17.20 -8.27
C CYS A 64 7.99 17.07 -7.00
N ASP A 65 9.10 17.81 -6.93
CA ASP A 65 10.04 17.90 -5.80
C ASP A 65 10.86 16.64 -5.49
N GLU A 66 10.23 15.48 -5.40
CA GLU A 66 10.88 14.19 -5.23
C GLU A 66 10.99 13.47 -6.58
N GLN A 67 12.10 12.82 -6.84
CA GLN A 67 12.36 12.16 -8.11
C GLN A 67 12.76 10.70 -7.90
N SER A 68 12.20 9.86 -8.76
CA SER A 68 12.59 8.46 -8.89
C SER A 68 14.01 8.32 -9.43
N ARG A 69 14.69 7.28 -8.98
CA ARG A 69 15.98 6.90 -9.56
C ARG A 69 15.77 6.28 -10.94
N ILE A 70 16.63 6.65 -11.89
CA ILE A 70 16.52 6.24 -13.30
C ILE A 70 16.51 4.71 -13.43
N ASP A 71 17.36 4.01 -12.66
CA ASP A 71 17.49 2.55 -12.64
C ASP A 71 16.26 1.81 -12.08
N ARG A 72 15.27 2.55 -11.53
CA ARG A 72 14.07 2.01 -10.86
C ARG A 72 12.75 2.44 -11.50
N ARG A 73 12.83 3.21 -12.59
CA ARG A 73 11.65 3.70 -13.34
C ARG A 73 10.99 2.59 -14.14
N ILE A 74 9.73 2.82 -14.50
CA ILE A 74 9.03 1.94 -15.45
C ILE A 74 9.74 2.06 -16.82
N PRO A 75 10.14 0.96 -17.44
CA PRO A 75 10.83 1.00 -18.73
C PRO A 75 9.98 1.66 -19.82
N ASN A 76 10.62 2.42 -20.69
CA ASN A 76 10.03 3.09 -21.87
C ASN A 76 8.95 4.14 -21.57
N VAL A 77 8.65 4.44 -20.31
CA VAL A 77 7.73 5.52 -19.93
C VAL A 77 8.49 6.84 -19.84
N PRO A 78 7.99 7.94 -20.44
CA PRO A 78 8.59 9.26 -20.29
C PRO A 78 8.37 9.82 -18.87
N TYR A 79 9.47 10.31 -18.26
CA TYR A 79 9.47 10.99 -16.96
C TYR A 79 9.94 12.43 -17.12
N CYS A 80 9.21 13.35 -16.49
CA CYS A 80 9.59 14.74 -16.34
C CYS A 80 9.65 15.11 -14.87
N ALA A 81 10.54 16.04 -14.51
CA ALA A 81 10.68 16.51 -13.14
C ALA A 81 10.38 18.00 -13.06
N VAL A 82 9.61 18.41 -12.06
CA VAL A 82 9.37 19.80 -11.70
C VAL A 82 9.86 20.04 -10.29
N GLN A 83 10.82 20.96 -10.13
CA GLN A 83 11.42 21.25 -8.84
C GLN A 83 11.07 22.63 -8.34
N SER A 84 10.71 22.73 -7.05
CA SER A 84 10.51 24.03 -6.38
C SER A 84 11.83 24.76 -6.06
N GLY A 85 12.95 24.08 -6.19
CA GLY A 85 14.28 24.60 -5.82
C GLY A 85 14.52 24.74 -4.30
N ARG A 86 13.57 24.30 -3.45
CA ARG A 86 13.56 24.56 -2.00
C ARG A 86 13.73 23.30 -1.14
N SER A 87 14.07 22.16 -1.73
CA SER A 87 14.18 20.88 -1.04
C SER A 87 15.16 20.89 0.16
N ARG A 88 16.24 21.66 0.09
CA ARG A 88 17.21 21.79 1.21
C ARG A 88 16.61 22.47 2.44
N LEU A 89 15.81 23.53 2.27
CA LEU A 89 15.16 24.25 3.36
C LEU A 89 14.12 23.39 4.07
N MET A 90 13.41 22.53 3.30
CA MET A 90 12.39 21.62 3.85
C MET A 90 12.98 20.50 4.72
N ARG A 91 14.27 20.17 4.57
CA ARG A 91 14.96 19.16 5.40
C ARG A 91 15.45 19.70 6.75
N THR A 92 15.25 20.98 7.03
CA THR A 92 15.61 21.58 8.32
C THR A 92 14.51 21.35 9.36
N ARG A 93 14.86 21.53 10.66
CA ARG A 93 13.89 21.50 11.78
C ARG A 93 12.72 22.49 11.61
N PHE A 94 12.89 23.53 10.79
CA PHE A 94 11.86 24.51 10.47
C PHE A 94 11.03 24.14 9.25
N GLY A 95 11.35 23.04 8.55
CA GLY A 95 10.68 22.61 7.31
C GLY A 95 9.16 22.54 7.44
N ARG A 96 8.66 22.07 8.58
CA ARG A 96 7.21 21.98 8.87
C ARG A 96 6.47 23.34 8.82
N TYR A 97 7.18 24.45 9.05
CA TYR A 97 6.59 25.79 9.00
C TYR A 97 6.69 26.42 7.60
N LEU A 98 7.47 25.81 6.71
CA LEU A 98 7.69 26.30 5.33
C LEU A 98 6.65 25.74 4.34
N TRP A 99 5.63 25.03 4.81
CA TRP A 99 4.57 24.49 3.95
C TRP A 99 3.88 25.57 3.06
N PRO A 100 3.69 26.85 3.46
CA PRO A 100 3.13 27.84 2.55
C PRO A 100 4.01 28.08 1.32
N LEU A 101 5.33 27.91 1.47
CA LEU A 101 6.25 28.01 0.33
C LEU A 101 6.14 26.81 -0.62
N THR A 102 5.89 25.60 -0.10
CA THR A 102 5.65 24.42 -0.94
C THR A 102 4.30 24.53 -1.65
N LEU A 103 3.28 25.03 -0.97
CA LEU A 103 2.00 25.35 -1.57
C LEU A 103 2.15 26.41 -2.68
N ALA A 104 2.84 27.53 -2.42
CA ALA A 104 3.10 28.54 -3.43
C ALA A 104 3.86 28.00 -4.64
N SER A 105 4.80 27.04 -4.41
CA SER A 105 5.51 26.35 -5.49
C SER A 105 4.57 25.47 -6.31
N ALA A 106 3.70 24.71 -5.64
CA ALA A 106 2.70 23.88 -6.31
C ALA A 106 1.77 24.75 -7.21
N TYR A 107 1.37 25.92 -6.73
CA TYR A 107 0.63 26.88 -7.54
C TYR A 107 1.42 27.40 -8.76
N ARG A 108 2.74 27.53 -8.65
CA ARG A 108 3.61 27.94 -9.78
C ARG A 108 3.72 26.84 -10.83
N TYR A 109 3.63 25.56 -10.46
CA TYR A 109 3.66 24.43 -11.40
C TYR A 109 2.56 24.55 -12.47
N ARG A 110 1.43 25.20 -12.18
CA ARG A 110 0.35 25.45 -13.15
C ARG A 110 0.82 26.15 -14.43
N TYR A 111 1.94 26.87 -14.41
CA TYR A 111 2.49 27.55 -15.59
C TYR A 111 3.46 26.67 -16.38
N SER A 112 4.18 25.77 -15.73
CA SER A 112 5.13 24.87 -16.39
C SER A 112 4.46 23.58 -16.90
N ILE A 113 3.44 23.08 -16.20
CA ILE A 113 2.73 21.85 -16.58
C ILE A 113 2.23 21.87 -18.02
N PRO A 114 1.51 22.91 -18.51
CA PRO A 114 1.00 22.94 -19.88
C PRO A 114 2.09 22.79 -20.95
N GLN A 115 3.30 23.32 -20.71
CA GLN A 115 4.43 23.20 -21.63
C GLN A 115 4.99 21.77 -21.64
N ILE A 116 5.14 21.16 -20.43
CA ILE A 116 5.65 19.80 -20.25
C ILE A 116 4.74 18.78 -20.95
N VAL A 117 3.43 18.93 -20.80
CA VAL A 117 2.45 17.94 -21.29
C VAL A 117 2.00 18.18 -22.74
N ARG A 118 2.50 19.23 -23.39
CA ARG A 118 2.04 19.67 -24.71
C ARG A 118 2.05 18.57 -25.77
N ASN A 119 3.13 17.80 -25.82
CA ASN A 119 3.29 16.73 -26.80
C ASN A 119 2.52 15.48 -26.44
N HIS A 120 2.31 15.22 -25.15
CA HIS A 120 1.59 14.03 -24.66
C HIS A 120 0.07 14.16 -24.86
N ARG A 121 -0.49 15.38 -24.79
CA ARG A 121 -1.94 15.65 -24.93
C ARG A 121 -2.77 14.74 -24.05
N PRO A 122 -2.65 14.81 -22.70
CA PRO A 122 -3.33 13.90 -21.79
C PRO A 122 -4.86 13.99 -21.96
N GLN A 123 -5.53 12.88 -21.73
CA GLN A 123 -6.99 12.74 -21.71
C GLN A 123 -7.53 12.54 -20.30
N ALA A 124 -6.67 12.17 -19.34
CA ALA A 124 -7.01 12.04 -17.93
C ALA A 124 -5.81 12.42 -17.08
N VAL A 125 -6.08 12.88 -15.86
CA VAL A 125 -5.06 13.22 -14.86
C VAL A 125 -5.24 12.36 -13.62
N VAL A 126 -4.18 11.66 -13.19
CA VAL A 126 -4.15 10.92 -11.93
C VAL A 126 -3.11 11.52 -10.99
N THR A 127 -3.43 11.59 -9.70
CA THR A 127 -2.54 12.10 -8.68
C THR A 127 -2.75 11.41 -7.34
N VAL A 128 -1.71 11.38 -6.51
CA VAL A 128 -1.80 10.91 -5.11
C VAL A 128 -2.00 12.11 -4.20
N VAL A 129 -2.95 12.02 -3.29
CA VAL A 129 -3.21 13.03 -2.26
C VAL A 129 -2.06 13.01 -1.24
N ALA A 130 -0.94 13.64 -1.60
CA ALA A 130 0.25 13.76 -0.76
C ALA A 130 1.00 15.06 -1.07
N GLY A 131 1.45 15.79 -0.06
CA GLY A 131 2.04 17.12 -0.23
C GLY A 131 1.04 18.13 -0.79
N HIS A 132 1.51 19.01 -1.67
CA HIS A 132 0.68 20.03 -2.35
C HIS A 132 0.68 19.88 -3.88
N ALA A 133 1.44 18.92 -4.44
CA ALA A 133 1.50 18.71 -5.89
C ALA A 133 0.15 18.22 -6.46
N TRP A 134 -0.64 17.49 -5.69
CA TRP A 134 -1.98 17.05 -6.09
C TRP A 134 -2.95 18.22 -6.31
N GLU A 135 -2.78 19.32 -5.57
CA GLU A 135 -3.56 20.55 -5.79
C GLU A 135 -3.22 21.18 -7.15
N ALA A 136 -1.94 21.15 -7.55
CA ALA A 136 -1.54 21.59 -8.88
C ALA A 136 -2.13 20.69 -9.97
N ALA A 137 -2.17 19.37 -9.75
CA ALA A 137 -2.81 18.42 -10.66
C ALA A 137 -4.31 18.69 -10.79
N ALA A 138 -5.02 18.94 -9.68
CA ALA A 138 -6.43 19.30 -9.68
C ALA A 138 -6.70 20.58 -10.45
N HIS A 139 -5.92 21.63 -10.20
CA HIS A 139 -6.03 22.90 -10.93
C HIS A 139 -5.78 22.73 -12.43
N TYR A 140 -4.77 21.95 -12.81
CA TYR A 140 -4.48 21.68 -14.21
C TYR A 140 -5.64 20.92 -14.87
N ALA A 141 -6.10 19.83 -14.27
CA ALA A 141 -7.19 19.01 -14.80
C ALA A 141 -8.44 19.83 -15.09
N ILE A 142 -8.87 20.66 -14.12
CA ILE A 142 -10.08 21.48 -14.26
C ILE A 142 -9.90 22.54 -15.37
N ARG A 143 -8.76 23.23 -15.40
CA ARG A 143 -8.53 24.24 -16.47
C ARG A 143 -8.45 23.64 -17.86
N ALA A 144 -7.97 22.41 -17.97
CA ALA A 144 -7.87 21.68 -19.22
C ALA A 144 -9.16 20.92 -19.58
N GLY A 145 -10.19 20.94 -18.74
CA GLY A 145 -11.42 20.16 -18.94
C GLY A 145 -11.20 18.64 -18.91
N LEU A 146 -10.22 18.18 -18.11
CA LEU A 146 -9.84 16.76 -18.04
C LEU A 146 -10.39 16.10 -16.78
N PRO A 147 -10.79 14.81 -16.82
CA PRO A 147 -11.15 14.06 -15.66
C PRO A 147 -9.96 13.93 -14.70
N LEU A 148 -10.23 14.23 -13.42
CA LEU A 148 -9.26 14.10 -12.32
C LEU A 148 -9.53 12.80 -11.55
N HIS A 149 -8.51 11.99 -11.38
CA HIS A 149 -8.57 10.76 -10.59
C HIS A 149 -7.63 10.89 -9.38
N LEU A 150 -8.18 10.76 -8.17
CA LEU A 150 -7.44 10.89 -6.92
C LEU A 150 -7.12 9.52 -6.35
N ILE A 151 -5.87 9.27 -5.98
CA ILE A 151 -5.43 8.12 -5.21
C ILE A 151 -5.15 8.59 -3.78
N VAL A 152 -5.75 7.90 -2.79
CA VAL A 152 -5.62 8.24 -1.38
C VAL A 152 -4.99 7.04 -0.66
N HIS A 153 -3.71 7.17 -0.32
CA HIS A 153 -2.95 6.14 0.39
C HIS A 153 -2.92 6.36 1.89
N ASP A 154 -2.81 7.63 2.32
CA ASP A 154 -2.69 8.05 3.71
C ASP A 154 -3.66 9.18 4.01
N ASP A 155 -3.98 9.37 5.28
CA ASP A 155 -4.78 10.49 5.74
C ASP A 155 -3.93 11.78 5.82
N TRP A 156 -3.54 12.29 4.65
CA TRP A 156 -2.64 13.43 4.50
C TRP A 156 -2.98 14.64 5.38
N PRO A 157 -4.23 15.08 5.55
CA PRO A 157 -4.55 16.18 6.43
C PRO A 157 -4.13 15.96 7.89
N ASN A 158 -4.06 14.69 8.33
CA ASN A 158 -3.73 14.30 9.69
C ASN A 158 -2.30 13.73 9.83
N ASP A 159 -1.45 13.92 8.82
CA ASP A 159 -0.05 13.51 8.89
C ASP A 159 0.70 14.19 10.05
N HIS A 160 1.56 13.43 10.73
CA HIS A 160 2.26 13.84 11.96
C HIS A 160 3.18 15.05 11.80
N GLY A 161 3.69 15.28 10.60
CA GLY A 161 4.54 16.44 10.29
C GLY A 161 3.77 17.74 10.10
N SER A 162 2.45 17.68 9.96
CA SER A 162 1.64 18.84 9.57
C SER A 162 1.28 19.76 10.72
N THR A 163 1.43 21.08 10.51
CA THR A 163 0.93 22.09 11.44
C THR A 163 -0.60 22.17 11.42
N LEU A 164 -1.23 22.74 12.46
CA LEU A 164 -2.69 22.91 12.50
C LEU A 164 -3.23 23.72 11.30
N LEU A 165 -2.51 24.75 10.87
CA LEU A 165 -2.88 25.54 9.70
C LEU A 165 -2.79 24.72 8.41
N GLN A 166 -1.75 23.91 8.25
CA GLN A 166 -1.60 23.01 7.11
C GLN A 166 -2.73 21.97 7.07
N ARG A 167 -3.10 21.39 8.21
CA ARG A 167 -4.23 20.45 8.32
C ARG A 167 -5.54 21.10 7.90
N ARG A 168 -5.81 22.34 8.38
CA ARG A 168 -7.00 23.10 7.99
C ARG A 168 -7.03 23.37 6.49
N TRP A 169 -5.89 23.79 5.93
CA TRP A 169 -5.76 24.04 4.49
C TRP A 169 -6.01 22.75 3.68
N SER A 170 -5.30 21.67 4.00
CA SER A 170 -5.45 20.39 3.30
C SER A 170 -6.89 19.85 3.39
N GLY A 171 -7.53 19.98 4.57
CA GLY A 171 -8.93 19.64 4.75
C GLY A 171 -9.88 20.50 3.91
N TRP A 172 -9.61 21.81 3.79
CA TRP A 172 -10.37 22.70 2.91
C TRP A 172 -10.17 22.34 1.43
N ALA A 173 -8.93 22.10 1.00
CA ALA A 173 -8.61 21.71 -0.36
C ALA A 173 -9.31 20.37 -0.73
N LEU A 174 -9.30 19.39 0.17
CA LEU A 174 -10.02 18.13 -0.04
C LEU A 174 -11.53 18.32 -0.11
N ARG A 175 -12.14 19.16 0.75
CA ARG A 175 -13.58 19.47 0.63
C ARG A 175 -13.94 20.07 -0.73
N ARG A 176 -13.03 20.81 -1.33
CA ARG A 176 -13.21 21.43 -2.64
C ARG A 176 -13.04 20.43 -3.78
N TRP A 177 -11.95 19.64 -3.77
CA TRP A 177 -11.53 18.86 -4.93
C TRP A 177 -11.95 17.40 -4.91
N TYR A 178 -12.11 16.82 -3.72
CA TYR A 178 -12.46 15.41 -3.58
C TYR A 178 -13.85 15.08 -4.16
N PRO A 179 -14.90 15.87 -3.93
CA PRO A 179 -16.22 15.62 -4.55
C PRO A 179 -16.22 15.80 -6.07
N THR A 180 -15.43 16.74 -6.60
CA THR A 180 -15.41 17.06 -8.03
C THR A 180 -14.55 16.13 -8.87
N ALA A 181 -13.73 15.28 -8.25
CA ALA A 181 -12.92 14.30 -8.96
C ALA A 181 -13.82 13.28 -9.70
N ALA A 182 -13.40 12.87 -10.91
CA ALA A 182 -14.09 11.82 -11.67
C ALA A 182 -14.06 10.49 -10.93
N SER A 183 -12.94 10.16 -10.28
CA SER A 183 -12.87 9.02 -9.37
C SER A 183 -11.97 9.25 -8.16
N ARG A 184 -12.15 8.45 -7.12
CA ARG A 184 -11.45 8.48 -5.83
C ARG A 184 -11.06 7.06 -5.48
N LEU A 185 -9.78 6.75 -5.54
CA LEU A 185 -9.21 5.42 -5.30
C LEU A 185 -8.62 5.41 -3.88
N CYS A 186 -9.31 4.79 -2.94
CA CYS A 186 -8.92 4.73 -1.54
C CYS A 186 -8.24 3.39 -1.24
N ILE A 187 -7.13 3.42 -0.47
CA ILE A 187 -6.30 2.24 -0.16
C ILE A 187 -7.04 1.15 0.63
N SER A 188 -8.16 1.48 1.27
CA SER A 188 -8.97 0.57 2.07
C SER A 188 -10.46 0.96 2.03
N PRO A 189 -11.38 0.04 2.34
CA PRO A 189 -12.79 0.38 2.51
C PRO A 189 -13.01 1.38 3.66
N TYR A 190 -12.20 1.28 4.71
CA TYR A 190 -12.26 2.16 5.88
C TYR A 190 -11.88 3.60 5.53
N MET A 191 -10.89 3.78 4.66
CA MET A 191 -10.55 5.08 4.12
C MET A 191 -11.64 5.62 3.20
N ALA A 192 -12.21 4.78 2.34
CA ALA A 192 -13.31 5.19 1.45
C ALA A 192 -14.53 5.66 2.25
N GLU A 193 -14.88 4.96 3.33
CA GLU A 193 -15.97 5.31 4.24
C GLU A 193 -15.68 6.62 4.97
N GLU A 194 -14.51 6.76 5.58
CA GLU A 194 -14.14 7.95 6.34
C GLU A 194 -14.03 9.19 5.44
N PHE A 195 -13.47 9.06 4.24
CA PHE A 195 -13.40 10.17 3.29
C PHE A 195 -14.77 10.54 2.73
N ASN A 196 -15.67 9.56 2.53
CA ASN A 196 -17.05 9.85 2.20
C ASN A 196 -17.75 10.64 3.31
N ARG A 197 -17.55 10.26 4.57
CA ARG A 197 -18.09 10.96 5.74
C ARG A 197 -17.56 12.40 5.86
N ARG A 198 -16.26 12.62 5.58
CA ARG A 198 -15.63 13.95 5.71
C ARG A 198 -15.89 14.88 4.53
N TYR A 199 -15.96 14.33 3.32
CA TYR A 199 -15.94 15.09 2.08
C TYR A 199 -17.16 14.87 1.18
N GLY A 200 -18.11 14.03 1.58
CA GLY A 200 -19.40 13.89 0.90
C GLY A 200 -19.37 13.14 -0.42
N ALA A 201 -18.31 12.38 -0.71
CA ALA A 201 -18.21 11.62 -1.96
C ALA A 201 -17.62 10.22 -1.72
N LYS A 202 -18.30 9.20 -2.28
CA LYS A 202 -17.87 7.80 -2.14
C LYS A 202 -16.66 7.51 -3.02
N GLY A 203 -15.63 6.89 -2.44
CA GLY A 203 -14.46 6.36 -3.15
C GLY A 203 -14.61 4.88 -3.51
N SER A 204 -13.84 4.43 -4.48
CA SER A 204 -13.64 3.02 -4.82
C SER A 204 -12.42 2.48 -4.07
N VAL A 205 -12.45 1.22 -3.66
CA VAL A 205 -11.33 0.60 -2.94
C VAL A 205 -10.28 0.13 -3.94
N LEU A 206 -9.05 0.61 -3.76
CA LEU A 206 -7.85 0.18 -4.47
C LEU A 206 -6.83 -0.32 -3.45
N TYR A 207 -6.91 -1.58 -3.06
CA TYR A 207 -5.91 -2.19 -2.19
C TYR A 207 -4.51 -2.14 -2.80
N PRO A 208 -3.44 -2.14 -1.97
CA PRO A 208 -2.09 -2.37 -2.47
C PRO A 208 -2.04 -3.66 -3.27
N SER A 209 -1.29 -3.67 -4.38
CA SER A 209 -1.15 -4.87 -5.21
C SER A 209 0.24 -5.48 -5.12
N ARG A 210 0.33 -6.75 -5.50
CA ARG A 210 1.59 -7.41 -5.83
C ARG A 210 2.15 -6.84 -7.13
N ALA A 211 3.44 -7.07 -7.39
CA ALA A 211 4.02 -6.83 -8.71
C ALA A 211 3.37 -7.78 -9.75
N SER A 212 3.36 -7.39 -11.01
CA SER A 212 2.81 -8.21 -12.11
C SER A 212 3.50 -9.57 -12.24
N ASN A 213 4.79 -9.63 -11.92
CA ASN A 213 5.65 -10.83 -11.94
C ASN A 213 5.89 -11.42 -10.54
N ALA A 214 5.10 -11.07 -9.54
CA ALA A 214 5.29 -11.59 -8.18
C ALA A 214 5.13 -13.11 -8.14
N LEU A 215 5.99 -13.77 -7.38
CA LEU A 215 5.86 -15.20 -7.11
C LEU A 215 4.49 -15.48 -6.49
N ALA A 216 3.77 -16.42 -7.06
CA ALA A 216 2.48 -16.87 -6.58
C ALA A 216 2.53 -18.37 -6.27
N PHE A 217 1.95 -18.76 -5.14
CA PHE A 217 1.86 -20.15 -4.72
C PHE A 217 0.40 -20.55 -4.56
N GLU A 218 0.11 -21.80 -4.93
CA GLU A 218 -1.24 -22.37 -4.83
C GLU A 218 -1.49 -23.04 -3.48
N SER A 219 -0.43 -23.42 -2.78
CA SER A 219 -0.50 -24.17 -1.52
C SER A 219 0.57 -23.71 -0.52
N PRO A 220 0.34 -23.91 0.77
CA PRO A 220 1.36 -23.74 1.80
C PRO A 220 2.59 -24.60 1.56
N PRO A 221 3.79 -24.25 2.07
CA PRO A 221 4.96 -25.11 1.99
C PRO A 221 4.78 -26.35 2.85
N GLN A 222 5.12 -27.55 2.30
CA GLN A 222 4.94 -28.84 2.99
C GLN A 222 5.64 -28.92 4.35
N ARG A 223 6.78 -28.21 4.50
CA ARG A 223 7.52 -28.18 5.75
C ARG A 223 6.75 -27.63 6.96
N LEU A 224 5.64 -26.91 6.76
CA LEU A 224 4.77 -26.46 7.84
C LEU A 224 4.13 -27.64 8.63
N GLY A 225 4.09 -28.83 8.04
CA GLY A 225 3.64 -30.05 8.68
C GLY A 225 4.68 -30.74 9.58
N ALA A 226 5.96 -30.32 9.47
CA ALA A 226 7.05 -30.88 10.26
C ALA A 226 7.18 -30.19 11.63
N PRO A 227 7.83 -30.85 12.64
CA PRO A 227 8.22 -30.18 13.87
C PRO A 227 9.11 -28.97 13.61
N CYS A 228 8.79 -27.85 14.23
CA CYS A 228 9.47 -26.57 14.01
C CYS A 228 10.49 -26.29 15.12
N LYS A 229 11.75 -26.64 14.90
CA LYS A 229 12.84 -26.32 15.85
C LYS A 229 14.05 -25.77 15.11
N PRO A 230 14.46 -24.50 15.35
CA PRO A 230 13.73 -23.49 16.14
C PRO A 230 12.47 -22.99 15.43
N PHE A 231 11.43 -22.64 16.20
CA PHE A 231 10.25 -22.01 15.64
C PHE A 231 10.61 -20.60 15.16
N THR A 232 10.43 -20.34 13.89
CA THR A 232 10.95 -19.12 13.26
C THR A 232 9.81 -18.24 12.76
N ILE A 233 9.77 -17.00 13.24
CA ILE A 233 8.86 -15.95 12.75
C ILE A 233 9.64 -14.99 11.86
N ALA A 234 9.03 -14.44 10.81
CA ALA A 234 9.64 -13.43 9.99
C ALA A 234 8.81 -12.13 9.98
N PHE A 235 9.51 -11.01 9.98
CA PHE A 235 8.98 -9.68 9.72
C PHE A 235 9.60 -9.13 8.45
N CYS A 236 8.83 -8.39 7.64
CA CYS A 236 9.34 -7.67 6.49
C CYS A 236 8.82 -6.22 6.47
N GLY A 237 9.73 -5.27 6.21
CA GLY A 237 9.41 -3.86 6.06
C GLY A 237 10.36 -2.92 6.79
N SER A 238 10.05 -1.62 6.73
CA SER A 238 10.80 -0.61 7.47
C SER A 238 10.57 -0.71 8.97
N ILE A 239 11.63 -0.46 9.73
CA ILE A 239 11.63 -0.57 11.18
C ILE A 239 11.55 0.84 11.76
N TYR A 240 10.35 1.25 12.14
CA TYR A 240 10.11 2.45 12.94
C TYR A 240 10.10 2.07 14.42
N LEU A 241 10.16 3.05 15.32
CA LEU A 241 10.22 2.83 16.76
C LEU A 241 9.06 1.94 17.28
N GLU A 242 7.87 2.14 16.76
CA GLU A 242 6.67 1.37 17.13
C GLU A 242 6.81 -0.11 16.74
N TYR A 243 7.32 -0.35 15.55
CA TYR A 243 7.57 -1.71 15.06
C TYR A 243 8.75 -2.37 15.80
N ALA A 244 9.79 -1.61 16.12
CA ALA A 244 10.92 -2.12 16.90
C ALA A 244 10.47 -2.65 18.29
N ARG A 245 9.57 -1.95 18.97
CA ARG A 245 8.96 -2.40 20.24
C ARG A 245 8.13 -3.68 20.06
N ALA A 246 7.34 -3.76 19.00
CA ALA A 246 6.57 -4.97 18.71
C ALA A 246 7.48 -6.15 18.35
N LEU A 247 8.57 -5.91 17.59
CA LEU A 247 9.58 -6.93 17.30
C LEU A 247 10.29 -7.40 18.54
N GLN A 248 10.62 -6.51 19.49
CA GLN A 248 11.19 -6.87 20.78
C GLN A 248 10.24 -7.78 21.58
N ARG A 249 8.96 -7.41 21.71
CA ARG A 249 7.95 -8.25 22.39
C ARG A 249 7.84 -9.63 21.74
N MET A 250 7.82 -9.71 20.42
CA MET A 250 7.79 -10.98 19.68
C MET A 250 9.06 -11.81 19.95
N ALA A 251 10.24 -11.18 19.94
CA ALA A 251 11.50 -11.86 20.22
C ALA A 251 11.52 -12.43 21.66
N VAL A 252 11.06 -11.66 22.65
CA VAL A 252 10.93 -12.12 24.05
C VAL A 252 9.97 -13.32 24.15
N ALA A 253 8.80 -13.25 23.52
CA ALA A 253 7.86 -14.38 23.52
C ALA A 253 8.45 -15.65 22.85
N LEU A 254 9.25 -15.47 21.80
CA LEU A 254 9.91 -16.58 21.11
C LEU A 254 11.03 -17.24 21.92
N GLN A 255 11.74 -16.50 22.79
CA GLN A 255 12.80 -17.06 23.64
C GLN A 255 12.28 -18.20 24.51
N GLU A 256 11.06 -18.09 25.04
CA GLU A 256 10.45 -19.08 25.92
C GLU A 256 10.24 -20.45 25.25
N ILE A 257 10.10 -20.47 23.93
CA ILE A 257 9.93 -21.69 23.14
C ILE A 257 11.19 -22.05 22.33
N GLY A 258 12.32 -21.40 22.60
CA GLY A 258 13.56 -21.58 21.83
C GLY A 258 13.43 -21.16 20.37
N GLY A 259 12.55 -20.19 20.09
CA GLY A 259 12.29 -19.68 18.75
C GLY A 259 13.17 -18.49 18.36
N ARG A 260 13.13 -18.09 17.10
CA ARG A 260 13.87 -16.95 16.57
C ARG A 260 13.02 -16.04 15.69
N LEU A 261 13.45 -14.77 15.56
CA LEU A 261 12.80 -13.74 14.76
C LEU A 261 13.76 -13.27 13.66
N LEU A 262 13.37 -13.48 12.40
CA LEU A 262 14.07 -12.96 11.22
C LEU A 262 13.46 -11.62 10.83
N VAL A 263 14.29 -10.59 10.71
CA VAL A 263 13.85 -9.22 10.40
C VAL A 263 14.46 -8.76 9.08
N PHE A 264 13.62 -8.67 8.04
CA PHE A 264 13.97 -8.22 6.70
C PHE A 264 13.58 -6.76 6.51
N GLY A 265 14.54 -5.92 6.20
CA GLY A 265 14.31 -4.49 5.97
C GLY A 265 15.59 -3.67 5.95
N PRO A 266 15.49 -2.37 5.66
CA PRO A 266 16.64 -1.49 5.70
C PRO A 266 17.21 -1.40 7.11
N LYS A 267 18.51 -1.09 7.20
CA LYS A 267 19.18 -0.88 8.49
C LYS A 267 18.37 0.15 9.32
N PRO A 268 18.00 -0.18 10.54
CA PRO A 268 17.26 0.73 11.41
C PRO A 268 18.12 1.96 11.77
N TYR A 269 17.45 3.02 12.21
CA TYR A 269 18.13 4.18 12.80
C TYR A 269 18.67 3.83 14.19
N ASP A 270 19.76 4.45 14.61
CA ASP A 270 20.43 4.21 15.91
C ASP A 270 19.46 4.28 17.10
N ALA A 271 18.46 5.16 17.02
CA ALA A 271 17.45 5.34 18.07
C ALA A 271 16.55 4.08 18.32
N VAL A 272 16.50 3.14 17.40
CA VAL A 272 15.71 1.91 17.53
C VAL A 272 16.55 0.65 17.78
N ASP A 273 17.88 0.75 17.64
CA ASP A 273 18.81 -0.37 17.83
C ASP A 273 18.66 -1.04 19.20
N ALA A 274 18.36 -0.27 20.24
CA ALA A 274 18.19 -0.80 21.61
C ALA A 274 17.07 -1.86 21.70
N PHE A 275 16.03 -1.75 20.87
CA PHE A 275 14.89 -2.68 20.85
C PHE A 275 15.14 -3.93 20.01
N LEU A 276 16.27 -3.98 19.29
CA LEU A 276 16.61 -5.07 18.34
C LEU A 276 17.80 -5.89 18.80
N ARG A 277 18.15 -5.84 20.10
CA ARG A 277 19.32 -6.51 20.70
C ARG A 277 19.00 -7.88 21.29
N GLU A 278 17.76 -8.36 21.15
CA GLU A 278 17.40 -9.69 21.66
C GLU A 278 18.24 -10.76 20.96
N PRO A 279 18.80 -11.76 21.70
CA PRO A 279 19.78 -12.71 21.16
C PRO A 279 19.21 -13.61 20.07
N ASN A 280 17.89 -13.77 20.02
CA ASN A 280 17.17 -14.57 19.03
C ASN A 280 16.56 -13.73 17.89
N LEU A 281 16.89 -12.42 17.80
CA LEU A 281 16.49 -11.52 16.73
C LEU A 281 17.63 -11.35 15.73
N GLU A 282 17.39 -11.68 14.46
CA GLU A 282 18.38 -11.66 13.40
C GLU A 282 18.00 -10.64 12.31
N LEU A 283 18.83 -9.60 12.12
CA LEU A 283 18.67 -8.63 11.04
C LEU A 283 19.20 -9.21 9.73
N GLN A 284 18.35 -9.37 8.74
CA GLN A 284 18.66 -10.02 7.44
C GLN A 284 18.94 -9.01 6.31
N GLY A 285 18.77 -7.70 6.56
CA GLY A 285 18.93 -6.66 5.55
C GLY A 285 17.78 -6.60 4.55
N THR A 286 17.98 -5.84 3.46
CA THR A 286 16.98 -5.62 2.41
C THR A 286 17.18 -6.59 1.27
N LEU A 287 16.10 -7.24 0.83
CA LEU A 287 16.06 -8.16 -0.29
C LEU A 287 15.11 -7.66 -1.38
N SER A 288 15.24 -8.16 -2.61
CA SER A 288 14.20 -8.02 -3.63
C SER A 288 12.91 -8.74 -3.19
N SER A 289 11.75 -8.32 -3.71
CA SER A 289 10.46 -8.94 -3.32
C SER A 289 10.44 -10.45 -3.59
N SER A 290 10.97 -10.91 -4.71
CA SER A 290 11.04 -12.33 -5.06
C SER A 290 11.97 -13.12 -4.11
N GLU A 291 13.13 -12.59 -3.80
CA GLU A 291 14.07 -13.22 -2.86
C GLU A 291 13.54 -13.24 -1.43
N LEU A 292 12.89 -12.15 -1.00
CA LEU A 292 12.21 -12.08 0.30
C LEU A 292 11.13 -13.16 0.43
N ILE A 293 10.26 -13.27 -0.57
CA ILE A 293 9.19 -14.28 -0.60
C ILE A 293 9.79 -15.69 -0.53
N ARG A 294 10.82 -15.98 -1.33
CA ARG A 294 11.49 -17.27 -1.33
C ARG A 294 12.11 -17.59 0.03
N ARG A 295 12.91 -16.70 0.59
CA ARG A 295 13.58 -16.90 1.89
C ARG A 295 12.60 -17.05 3.06
N CYS A 296 11.61 -16.18 3.16
CA CYS A 296 10.60 -16.31 4.19
C CYS A 296 9.88 -17.66 4.08
N ARG A 297 9.49 -18.05 2.87
CA ARG A 297 8.81 -19.33 2.62
C ARG A 297 9.68 -20.54 2.99
N GLU A 298 11.00 -20.47 2.79
CA GLU A 298 11.95 -21.54 3.13
C GLU A 298 12.30 -21.59 4.62
N GLN A 299 12.35 -20.46 5.32
CA GLN A 299 12.95 -20.37 6.64
C GLN A 299 11.95 -20.06 7.77
N ALA A 300 10.89 -19.32 7.49
CA ALA A 300 9.94 -18.89 8.52
C ALA A 300 8.71 -19.83 8.60
N HIS A 301 8.09 -19.91 9.76
CA HIS A 301 6.88 -20.70 10.04
C HIS A 301 5.62 -19.83 10.12
N ALA A 302 5.78 -18.53 10.37
CA ALA A 302 4.72 -17.52 10.25
C ALA A 302 5.32 -16.13 9.94
N MET A 303 4.47 -15.22 9.46
CA MET A 303 4.79 -13.83 9.20
C MET A 303 4.20 -12.94 10.29
N PHE A 304 4.97 -11.99 10.80
CA PHE A 304 4.54 -11.01 11.80
C PHE A 304 4.23 -9.67 11.16
N VAL A 305 3.04 -9.15 11.41
CA VAL A 305 2.52 -7.88 10.86
C VAL A 305 2.12 -6.96 12.01
N PRO A 306 3.10 -6.27 12.64
CA PRO A 306 2.81 -5.33 13.70
C PRO A 306 2.23 -4.02 13.15
N MET A 307 1.33 -3.42 13.94
CA MET A 307 0.73 -2.12 13.75
C MET A 307 1.00 -1.23 14.97
N SER A 308 0.81 0.08 14.85
CA SER A 308 1.08 1.01 15.96
C SER A 308 -0.08 1.08 16.94
N TYR A 309 0.22 0.97 18.25
CA TYR A 309 -0.71 1.21 19.36
C TYR A 309 -0.74 2.68 19.81
N ARG A 310 0.12 3.53 19.27
CA ARG A 310 0.20 4.93 19.72
C ARG A 310 -1.03 5.73 19.33
N VAL A 311 -1.57 6.45 20.28
CA VAL A 311 -2.74 7.34 20.09
C VAL A 311 -2.52 8.34 18.96
N ARG A 312 -1.30 8.87 18.82
CA ARG A 312 -0.97 9.82 17.74
C ARG A 312 -1.09 9.22 16.34
N ASP A 313 -0.90 7.89 16.19
CA ASP A 313 -0.93 7.17 14.91
C ASP A 313 -2.36 6.67 14.59
N ARG A 314 -3.29 6.82 15.54
CA ARG A 314 -4.63 6.25 15.48
C ARG A 314 -5.34 6.53 14.15
N HIS A 315 -5.36 7.79 13.71
CA HIS A 315 -6.04 8.14 12.44
C HIS A 315 -5.53 7.37 11.24
N ASN A 316 -4.20 7.20 11.15
CA ASN A 316 -3.62 6.40 10.07
C ASN A 316 -3.93 4.92 10.26
N MET A 317 -3.84 4.40 11.49
CA MET A 317 -4.14 2.99 11.76
C MET A 317 -5.60 2.62 11.45
N GLU A 318 -6.54 3.54 11.66
CA GLU A 318 -7.96 3.34 11.39
C GLU A 318 -8.28 3.22 9.89
N VAL A 319 -7.57 3.94 9.03
CA VAL A 319 -7.94 4.11 7.62
C VAL A 319 -6.91 3.63 6.61
N SER A 320 -5.60 3.79 6.89
CA SER A 320 -4.54 3.31 6.01
C SER A 320 -4.45 1.79 6.04
N PHE A 321 -3.95 1.18 4.97
CA PHE A 321 -3.83 -0.27 4.87
C PHE A 321 -2.37 -0.70 4.72
N PRO A 322 -1.88 -1.68 5.52
CA PRO A 322 -0.48 -2.07 5.47
C PRO A 322 -0.13 -2.81 4.16
N SER A 323 0.64 -2.16 3.30
CA SER A 323 1.08 -2.74 2.01
C SER A 323 1.85 -4.04 2.16
N LYS A 324 2.50 -4.28 3.33
CA LYS A 324 3.21 -5.54 3.60
C LYS A 324 2.33 -6.79 3.55
N LEU A 325 1.01 -6.66 3.76
CA LEU A 325 0.07 -7.79 3.62
C LEU A 325 0.07 -8.39 2.22
N THR A 326 0.39 -7.61 1.19
CA THR A 326 0.48 -8.11 -0.20
C THR A 326 1.55 -9.20 -0.32
N ASP A 327 2.76 -8.92 0.17
CA ASP A 327 3.89 -9.85 0.10
C ASP A 327 3.75 -10.95 1.16
N CYS A 328 3.30 -10.64 2.38
CA CYS A 328 3.07 -11.63 3.43
C CYS A 328 2.06 -12.72 3.02
N THR A 329 0.95 -12.34 2.38
CA THR A 329 -0.02 -13.30 1.85
C THR A 329 0.50 -14.07 0.63
N ALA A 330 1.44 -13.49 -0.15
CA ALA A 330 2.08 -14.18 -1.27
C ALA A 330 3.01 -15.30 -0.81
N ILE A 331 3.68 -15.14 0.34
CA ILE A 331 4.58 -16.14 0.92
C ILE A 331 3.83 -17.44 1.23
N GLY A 332 2.56 -17.35 1.62
CA GLY A 332 1.73 -18.51 1.95
C GLY A 332 2.13 -19.16 3.27
N LEU A 333 2.40 -18.35 4.27
CA LEU A 333 2.61 -18.72 5.67
C LEU A 333 1.47 -18.16 6.53
N PRO A 334 1.24 -18.72 7.74
CA PRO A 334 0.36 -18.11 8.74
C PRO A 334 0.72 -16.65 8.98
N LEU A 335 -0.27 -15.80 9.17
CA LEU A 335 -0.06 -14.41 9.53
C LEU A 335 -0.38 -14.21 11.03
N ILE A 336 0.41 -13.38 11.69
CA ILE A 336 0.14 -12.85 13.03
C ILE A 336 0.00 -11.33 12.88
N ILE A 337 -1.19 -10.82 13.09
CA ILE A 337 -1.46 -9.37 13.05
C ILE A 337 -1.54 -8.88 14.51
N ASP A 338 -0.61 -8.00 14.88
CA ASP A 338 -0.52 -7.40 16.20
C ASP A 338 -0.83 -5.90 16.11
N GLY A 339 -1.97 -5.49 16.62
CA GLY A 339 -2.40 -4.09 16.54
C GLY A 339 -3.74 -3.84 17.24
N PRO A 340 -4.07 -2.56 17.52
CA PRO A 340 -5.30 -2.22 18.22
C PRO A 340 -6.55 -2.57 17.42
N ASP A 341 -7.66 -2.80 18.13
CA ASP A 341 -8.95 -3.22 17.56
C ASP A 341 -9.46 -2.33 16.41
N TYR A 342 -9.19 -1.04 16.49
CA TYR A 342 -9.59 -0.06 15.47
C TYR A 342 -8.71 -0.09 14.21
N CYS A 343 -7.59 -0.79 14.25
CA CYS A 343 -6.65 -0.83 13.13
C CYS A 343 -7.27 -1.51 11.90
N SER A 344 -7.03 -0.94 10.74
CA SER A 344 -7.54 -1.44 9.45
C SER A 344 -7.12 -2.88 9.17
N ALA A 345 -5.89 -3.27 9.53
CA ALA A 345 -5.41 -4.64 9.35
C ALA A 345 -6.16 -5.65 10.24
N VAL A 346 -6.42 -5.28 11.50
CA VAL A 346 -7.19 -6.10 12.46
C VAL A 346 -8.64 -6.23 12.01
N ARG A 347 -9.26 -5.12 11.59
CA ARG A 347 -10.64 -5.12 11.05
C ARG A 347 -10.74 -6.01 9.81
N TRP A 348 -9.81 -5.87 8.86
CA TRP A 348 -9.75 -6.70 7.67
C TRP A 348 -9.59 -8.19 8.01
N ALA A 349 -8.74 -8.53 8.99
CA ALA A 349 -8.56 -9.91 9.41
C ALA A 349 -9.83 -10.50 10.04
N ARG A 350 -10.56 -9.72 10.84
CA ARG A 350 -11.87 -10.14 11.40
C ARG A 350 -12.94 -10.33 10.35
N GLU A 351 -12.96 -9.48 9.31
CA GLU A 351 -13.86 -9.61 8.16
C GLU A 351 -13.47 -10.80 7.25
N ASN A 352 -12.26 -11.36 7.44
CA ASN A 352 -11.75 -12.53 6.71
C ASN A 352 -11.29 -13.62 7.69
N PRO A 353 -12.21 -14.31 8.39
CA PRO A 353 -11.87 -15.31 9.41
C PRO A 353 -10.90 -16.37 8.89
N GLY A 354 -9.95 -16.76 9.72
CA GLY A 354 -8.94 -17.77 9.39
C GLY A 354 -7.76 -17.27 8.53
N VAL A 355 -7.70 -15.97 8.19
CA VAL A 355 -6.56 -15.42 7.42
C VAL A 355 -5.33 -15.19 8.30
N SER A 356 -5.51 -14.96 9.59
CA SER A 356 -4.44 -14.68 10.56
C SER A 356 -4.88 -14.99 11.98
N GLU A 357 -3.91 -15.18 12.86
CA GLU A 357 -4.07 -14.94 14.29
C GLU A 357 -4.00 -13.43 14.56
N ILE A 358 -4.74 -12.97 15.58
CA ILE A 358 -4.88 -11.55 15.90
C ILE A 358 -4.52 -11.32 17.37
N VAL A 359 -3.61 -10.37 17.61
CA VAL A 359 -3.26 -9.87 18.94
C VAL A 359 -3.67 -8.40 19.02
N THR A 360 -4.47 -8.03 20.02
CA THR A 360 -5.01 -6.67 20.14
C THR A 360 -4.68 -5.98 21.45
N ASP A 361 -3.97 -6.67 22.30
CA ASP A 361 -3.37 -6.13 23.53
C ASP A 361 -1.87 -5.85 23.30
N GLU A 362 -1.36 -4.74 23.75
CA GLU A 362 0.07 -4.42 23.64
C GLU A 362 0.89 -5.23 24.69
N SER A 363 0.53 -6.51 24.91
CA SER A 363 1.18 -7.41 25.85
C SER A 363 1.98 -8.52 25.16
N THR A 364 2.89 -9.14 25.90
CA THR A 364 3.60 -10.34 25.44
C THR A 364 2.73 -11.60 25.59
N ASP A 365 1.73 -11.58 26.47
CA ASP A 365 0.88 -12.74 26.77
C ASP A 365 0.01 -13.15 25.57
N GLY A 366 -0.60 -12.17 24.88
CA GLY A 366 -1.34 -12.45 23.65
C GLY A 366 -0.46 -13.11 22.58
N LEU A 367 0.80 -12.66 22.45
CA LEU A 367 1.77 -13.27 21.53
C LEU A 367 2.10 -14.72 21.96
N ARG A 368 2.26 -15.01 23.27
CA ARG A 368 2.50 -16.38 23.78
C ARG A 368 1.37 -17.33 23.40
N VAL A 369 0.14 -16.90 23.60
CA VAL A 369 -1.04 -17.71 23.24
C VAL A 369 -1.03 -18.05 21.75
N VAL A 370 -0.81 -17.07 20.89
CA VAL A 370 -0.73 -17.29 19.44
C VAL A 370 0.43 -18.21 19.06
N LEU A 371 1.61 -18.01 19.66
CA LEU A 371 2.76 -18.89 19.41
C LEU A 371 2.50 -20.34 19.84
N GLN A 372 1.77 -20.56 20.92
CA GLN A 372 1.37 -21.89 21.36
C GLN A 372 0.39 -22.54 20.36
N GLN A 373 -0.62 -21.82 19.89
CA GLN A 373 -1.56 -22.29 18.86
C GLN A 373 -0.82 -22.68 17.58
N LEU A 374 0.15 -21.88 17.17
CA LEU A 374 0.94 -22.11 15.97
C LEU A 374 1.94 -23.28 16.10
N GLN A 375 2.10 -23.93 17.28
CA GLN A 375 2.82 -25.21 17.37
C GLN A 375 2.04 -26.35 16.69
N ASP A 376 0.71 -26.25 16.55
CA ASP A 376 -0.10 -27.22 15.81
C ASP A 376 0.10 -27.05 14.29
N PRO A 377 0.59 -28.09 13.58
CA PRO A 377 0.71 -28.08 12.13
C PRO A 377 -0.62 -27.84 11.40
N ALA A 378 -1.73 -28.36 11.91
CA ALA A 378 -3.04 -28.22 11.29
C ALA A 378 -3.49 -26.76 11.29
N VAL A 379 -3.27 -26.04 12.40
CA VAL A 379 -3.54 -24.60 12.51
C VAL A 379 -2.68 -23.83 11.51
N ARG A 380 -1.38 -24.12 11.44
CA ARG A 380 -0.48 -23.46 10.47
C ARG A 380 -0.93 -23.66 9.04
N PHE A 381 -1.28 -24.87 8.63
CA PHE A 381 -1.76 -25.16 7.27
C PHE A 381 -3.07 -24.45 6.95
N SER A 382 -4.01 -24.42 7.88
CA SER A 382 -5.30 -23.76 7.71
C SER A 382 -5.13 -22.26 7.46
N LEU A 383 -4.41 -21.58 8.36
CA LEU A 383 -4.14 -20.13 8.24
C LEU A 383 -3.35 -19.80 6.96
N ALA A 384 -2.32 -20.58 6.64
CA ALA A 384 -1.51 -20.36 5.45
C ALA A 384 -2.32 -20.51 4.14
N ARG A 385 -3.23 -21.50 4.08
CA ARG A 385 -4.13 -21.70 2.94
C ARG A 385 -5.06 -20.51 2.77
N GLU A 386 -5.66 -20.05 3.86
CA GLU A 386 -6.56 -18.89 3.83
C GLU A 386 -5.81 -17.61 3.47
N ALA A 387 -4.58 -17.40 3.98
CA ALA A 387 -3.74 -16.29 3.60
C ALA A 387 -3.45 -16.26 2.07
N ILE A 388 -3.14 -17.40 1.46
CA ILE A 388 -2.98 -17.51 0.00
C ILE A 388 -4.27 -17.13 -0.72
N ARG A 389 -5.39 -17.71 -0.31
CA ARG A 389 -6.71 -17.49 -0.93
C ARG A 389 -7.10 -16.02 -0.89
N ARG A 390 -7.05 -15.41 0.30
CA ARG A 390 -7.38 -13.99 0.48
C ARG A 390 -6.38 -13.07 -0.20
N GLY A 391 -5.10 -13.42 -0.15
CA GLY A 391 -4.07 -12.65 -0.86
C GLY A 391 -4.28 -12.59 -2.37
N LYS A 392 -4.74 -13.68 -3.01
CA LYS A 392 -5.14 -13.69 -4.42
C LYS A 392 -6.38 -12.84 -4.67
N GLU A 393 -7.36 -12.97 -3.80
CA GLU A 393 -8.63 -12.26 -3.90
C GLU A 393 -8.45 -10.73 -3.78
N TYR A 394 -7.64 -10.25 -2.82
CA TYR A 394 -7.56 -8.82 -2.50
C TYR A 394 -6.36 -8.11 -3.15
N PHE A 395 -5.21 -8.78 -3.29
CA PHE A 395 -3.94 -8.14 -3.61
C PHE A 395 -3.35 -8.55 -4.97
N GLY A 396 -4.13 -9.24 -5.79
CA GLY A 396 -3.73 -9.59 -7.15
C GLY A 396 -3.50 -8.34 -8.00
N HIS A 397 -2.41 -8.35 -8.80
CA HIS A 397 -2.08 -7.25 -9.71
C HIS A 397 -3.23 -6.94 -10.68
N ASP A 398 -3.82 -7.97 -11.29
CA ASP A 398 -4.90 -7.80 -12.27
C ASP A 398 -6.11 -7.08 -11.68
N ARG A 399 -6.47 -7.39 -10.43
CA ARG A 399 -7.58 -6.72 -9.74
C ARG A 399 -7.32 -5.22 -9.57
N ALA A 400 -6.11 -4.84 -9.13
CA ALA A 400 -5.74 -3.44 -8.96
C ALA A 400 -5.73 -2.71 -10.30
N PHE A 401 -5.13 -3.31 -11.32
CA PHE A 401 -5.09 -2.74 -12.66
C PHE A 401 -6.49 -2.58 -13.26
N LEU A 402 -7.34 -3.61 -13.21
CA LEU A 402 -8.73 -3.53 -13.69
C LEU A 402 -9.56 -2.50 -12.92
N THR A 403 -9.30 -2.35 -11.61
CA THR A 403 -9.93 -1.27 -10.82
C THR A 403 -9.51 0.09 -11.32
N LEU A 404 -8.21 0.31 -11.58
CA LEU A 404 -7.73 1.56 -12.17
C LEU A 404 -8.38 1.82 -13.53
N VAL A 405 -8.36 0.85 -14.44
CA VAL A 405 -8.94 0.98 -15.79
C VAL A 405 -10.41 1.37 -15.72
N ARG A 406 -11.19 0.66 -14.92
CA ARG A 406 -12.62 0.97 -14.72
C ARG A 406 -12.84 2.39 -14.17
N GLU A 407 -11.99 2.83 -13.27
CA GLU A 407 -12.10 4.17 -12.68
C GLU A 407 -11.65 5.27 -13.65
N LEU A 408 -10.66 5.01 -14.52
CA LEU A 408 -10.22 5.93 -15.56
C LEU A 408 -11.27 6.14 -16.66
N SER A 409 -12.17 5.19 -16.89
CA SER A 409 -13.27 5.34 -17.87
C SER A 409 -14.43 6.22 -17.36
N LYS A 410 -14.40 6.66 -16.10
CA LYS A 410 -15.41 7.59 -15.57
C LYS A 410 -15.13 9.00 -16.05
N GLU A 411 -16.14 9.60 -16.66
CA GLU A 411 -16.11 10.98 -17.10
C GLU A 411 -16.24 11.96 -15.93
N ILE A 412 -16.02 13.25 -16.22
CA ILE A 412 -16.21 14.35 -15.26
C ILE A 412 -17.65 14.30 -14.77
N GLY A 413 -17.84 14.14 -13.46
CA GLY A 413 -19.15 14.27 -12.87
C GLY A 413 -19.79 15.64 -13.14
N PRO A 414 -21.12 15.77 -13.14
CA PRO A 414 -21.78 17.04 -13.39
C PRO A 414 -21.21 18.11 -12.45
N SER A 415 -20.79 19.24 -13.04
CA SER A 415 -20.33 20.41 -12.30
C SER A 415 -21.47 20.91 -11.40
N ILE A 416 -21.20 20.94 -10.09
CA ILE A 416 -22.11 21.55 -9.09
C ILE A 416 -21.91 23.08 -9.12
#